data_8583859841a196ea8045cc475d376ad8
#
_entry.id   8583859841a196ea8045cc475d376ad8
#
_cell.length_a   1.000
_cell.length_b   1.000
_cell.length_c   1.000
_cell.angle_alpha   90.00
_cell.angle_beta   90.00
_cell.angle_gamma   90.00
#
_symmetry.space_group_name_H-M   'P 1'
#
loop_
_entity.id
_entity.type
_entity.pdbx_description
1 polymer ?
#
loop_
_entity_poly.entity_id
_entity_poly.type
_entity_poly.pdbx_seq_one_letter_code
_entity_poly.pdbx_strand_id
1 'polypeptide(L)'
;MGKFLTSALLALAVSCIGIWNPVPARAGILDDVLSAPKTLIDRAIEARSSSDIIKDNEIVIEVNAIMAELGTIKASTEIYEQRLLLTGLFDDAELYEEFRTRVMEVEDIKELHWHVEYMSEEDQEANEDEMLDWVDAIELDARVGIHLIETAGIADVNLRVAVDSFASVYLIGRARSQEEMLKAVEV
;
A
#
# COMPACT_ATOMS: atom_id res chain seq x y z
N MET A 1 -22.71 19.21 -67.41
CA MET A 1 -21.53 18.31 -67.29
C MET A 1 -20.89 18.61 -65.93
N GLY A 2 -21.27 17.90 -64.93
CA GLY A 2 -20.76 18.06 -63.57
C GLY A 2 -20.37 16.66 -63.05
N LYS A 3 -19.11 16.49 -62.77
CA LYS A 3 -18.55 15.24 -62.23
C LYS A 3 -18.74 15.20 -60.74
N PHE A 4 -19.48 14.22 -60.23
CA PHE A 4 -19.58 13.90 -58.83
C PHE A 4 -18.31 13.19 -58.36
N LEU A 5 -17.55 13.81 -57.45
CA LEU A 5 -16.47 13.17 -56.73
C LEU A 5 -17.05 12.56 -55.43
N THR A 6 -17.12 11.25 -55.43
CA THR A 6 -17.42 10.47 -54.23
C THR A 6 -16.17 10.36 -53.38
N SER A 7 -16.14 11.08 -52.23
CA SER A 7 -15.12 10.95 -51.21
C SER A 7 -15.43 9.71 -50.37
N ALA A 8 -14.61 8.69 -50.50
CA ALA A 8 -14.63 7.55 -49.62
C ALA A 8 -13.94 7.89 -48.28
N LEU A 9 -14.72 7.97 -47.23
CA LEU A 9 -14.19 8.06 -45.84
C LEU A 9 -13.66 6.69 -45.46
N LEU A 10 -12.34 6.59 -45.39
CA LEU A 10 -11.66 5.44 -44.82
C LEU A 10 -11.64 5.59 -43.30
N ALA A 11 -12.52 4.88 -42.63
CA ALA A 11 -12.51 4.80 -41.17
C ALA A 11 -11.36 3.88 -40.72
N LEU A 12 -10.28 4.47 -40.21
CA LEU A 12 -9.18 3.75 -39.60
C LEU A 12 -9.59 3.39 -38.16
N ALA A 13 -10.07 2.15 -37.99
CA ALA A 13 -10.28 1.60 -36.66
C ALA A 13 -8.91 1.25 -36.05
N VAL A 14 -8.40 2.14 -35.21
CA VAL A 14 -7.25 1.84 -34.36
C VAL A 14 -7.74 0.94 -33.23
N SER A 15 -7.57 -0.37 -33.40
CA SER A 15 -7.73 -1.33 -32.32
C SER A 15 -6.53 -1.18 -31.37
N CYS A 16 -6.69 -0.39 -30.34
CA CYS A 16 -5.79 -0.42 -29.18
C CYS A 16 -6.01 -1.73 -28.44
N ILE A 17 -5.34 -2.78 -28.90
CA ILE A 17 -5.14 -3.97 -28.09
C ILE A 17 -4.12 -3.54 -27.03
N GLY A 18 -4.61 -3.02 -25.92
CA GLY A 18 -3.81 -2.86 -24.71
C GLY A 18 -3.33 -4.25 -24.29
N ILE A 19 -2.07 -4.52 -24.56
CA ILE A 19 -1.38 -5.65 -23.95
C ILE A 19 -1.26 -5.28 -22.47
N TRP A 20 -2.25 -5.67 -21.70
CA TRP A 20 -2.16 -5.67 -20.26
C TRP A 20 -1.16 -6.77 -19.90
N ASN A 21 0.10 -6.40 -19.80
CA ASN A 21 1.08 -7.25 -19.16
C ASN A 21 0.79 -7.15 -17.66
N PRO A 22 0.25 -8.19 -17.01
CA PRO A 22 0.26 -8.25 -15.57
C PRO A 22 1.73 -8.23 -15.15
N VAL A 23 2.13 -7.22 -14.43
CA VAL A 23 3.46 -7.15 -13.82
C VAL A 23 3.59 -8.38 -12.91
N PRO A 24 4.49 -9.33 -13.18
CA PRO A 24 4.65 -10.51 -12.34
C PRO A 24 5.55 -10.17 -11.14
N ALA A 25 5.25 -9.11 -10.42
CA ALA A 25 6.14 -8.65 -9.35
C ALA A 25 5.96 -9.40 -8.03
N ARG A 26 4.98 -10.30 -7.93
CA ARG A 26 4.78 -11.07 -6.68
C ARG A 26 4.89 -12.58 -6.81
N ALA A 27 4.89 -13.12 -8.01
CA ALA A 27 4.96 -14.58 -8.19
C ALA A 27 6.34 -15.16 -7.80
N GLY A 28 7.43 -14.45 -8.07
CA GLY A 28 8.77 -14.93 -7.73
C GLY A 28 9.06 -14.94 -6.23
N ILE A 29 8.59 -13.93 -5.50
CA ILE A 29 8.77 -13.84 -4.04
C ILE A 29 7.93 -14.91 -3.32
N LEU A 30 6.74 -15.21 -3.83
CA LEU A 30 5.88 -16.26 -3.28
C LEU A 30 6.45 -17.67 -3.49
N ASP A 31 7.12 -17.92 -4.62
CA ASP A 31 7.75 -19.23 -4.89
C ASP A 31 8.97 -19.49 -3.98
N ASP A 32 9.80 -18.47 -3.72
CA ASP A 32 10.93 -18.59 -2.79
C ASP A 32 10.47 -18.76 -1.32
N VAL A 33 9.37 -18.11 -0.98
CA VAL A 33 8.77 -18.21 0.37
C VAL A 33 8.07 -19.56 0.59
N LEU A 34 7.42 -20.12 -0.43
CA LEU A 34 6.79 -21.46 -0.35
C LEU A 34 7.82 -22.60 -0.28
N SER A 35 9.07 -22.35 -0.62
CA SER A 35 10.15 -23.34 -0.54
C SER A 35 10.84 -23.43 0.82
N ALA A 36 10.53 -22.55 1.77
CA ALA A 36 11.14 -22.55 3.10
C ALA A 36 10.25 -23.29 4.13
N PRO A 37 10.68 -24.45 4.65
CA PRO A 37 9.84 -25.30 5.53
C PRO A 37 9.45 -24.65 6.86
N LYS A 38 10.19 -23.63 7.32
CA LYS A 38 9.92 -22.92 8.60
C LYS A 38 8.79 -21.91 8.49
N THR A 39 8.62 -21.28 7.34
CA THR A 39 7.64 -20.23 7.12
C THR A 39 6.22 -20.76 6.90
N LEU A 40 6.08 -22.00 6.45
CA LEU A 40 4.77 -22.61 6.19
C LEU A 40 3.96 -22.83 7.47
N ILE A 41 4.60 -23.15 8.58
CA ILE A 41 3.91 -23.40 9.86
C ILE A 41 3.50 -22.07 10.51
N ASP A 42 4.36 -21.07 10.47
CA ASP A 42 4.09 -19.74 11.03
C ASP A 42 3.01 -18.99 10.23
N ARG A 43 2.96 -19.18 8.91
CA ARG A 43 1.94 -18.62 8.00
C ARG A 43 0.57 -19.29 8.09
N ALA A 44 0.50 -20.51 8.58
CA ALA A 44 -0.78 -21.21 8.75
C ALA A 44 -1.64 -20.63 9.88
N ILE A 45 -1.15 -19.62 10.61
CA ILE A 45 -1.82 -19.07 11.78
C ILE A 45 -2.19 -17.59 11.51
N GLU A 46 -3.06 -17.34 10.53
CA GLU A 46 -3.75 -16.07 10.43
C GLU A 46 -4.66 -15.90 11.66
N ALA A 47 -4.38 -14.88 12.48
CA ALA A 47 -5.10 -14.67 13.73
C ALA A 47 -6.46 -13.98 13.53
N ARG A 48 -6.67 -13.32 12.37
CA ARG A 48 -7.93 -12.67 12.04
C ARG A 48 -9.00 -13.69 11.67
N SER A 49 -10.23 -13.41 12.05
CA SER A 49 -11.40 -14.14 11.52
C SER A 49 -11.64 -13.76 10.05
N SER A 50 -12.37 -14.61 9.32
CA SER A 50 -12.77 -14.29 7.94
C SER A 50 -13.63 -13.01 7.88
N SER A 51 -14.42 -12.73 8.91
CA SER A 51 -15.21 -11.50 9.01
C SER A 51 -14.34 -10.25 9.22
N ASP A 52 -13.25 -10.36 9.99
CA ASP A 52 -12.32 -9.25 10.15
C ASP A 52 -11.59 -8.95 8.84
N ILE A 53 -11.17 -9.99 8.11
CA ILE A 53 -10.52 -9.82 6.80
C ILE A 53 -11.46 -9.13 5.80
N ILE A 54 -12.75 -9.49 5.79
CA ILE A 54 -13.74 -8.85 4.91
C ILE A 54 -13.88 -7.37 5.27
N LYS A 55 -14.04 -7.03 6.54
CA LYS A 55 -14.16 -5.64 7.00
C LYS A 55 -12.89 -4.83 6.74
N ASP A 56 -11.73 -5.41 6.98
CA ASP A 56 -10.45 -4.78 6.66
C ASP A 56 -10.38 -4.42 5.17
N ASN A 57 -10.79 -5.34 4.29
CA ASN A 57 -10.81 -5.10 2.85
C ASN A 57 -11.81 -4.01 2.44
N GLU A 58 -12.99 -3.97 3.06
CA GLU A 58 -14.01 -2.94 2.79
C GLU A 58 -13.47 -1.55 3.13
N ILE A 59 -12.84 -1.38 4.29
CA ILE A 59 -12.20 -0.12 4.70
C ILE A 59 -11.08 0.28 3.71
N VAL A 60 -10.19 -0.65 3.33
CA VAL A 60 -9.11 -0.37 2.37
C VAL A 60 -9.67 0.07 1.02
N ILE A 61 -10.73 -0.58 0.53
CA ILE A 61 -11.37 -0.22 -0.73
C ILE A 61 -11.93 1.20 -0.64
N GLU A 62 -12.59 1.56 0.46
CA GLU A 62 -13.17 2.89 0.65
C GLU A 62 -12.07 3.97 0.73
N VAL A 63 -11.01 3.77 1.51
CA VAL A 63 -9.88 4.71 1.58
C VAL A 63 -9.19 4.87 0.23
N ASN A 64 -8.98 3.77 -0.50
CA ASN A 64 -8.39 3.83 -1.84
C ASN A 64 -9.33 4.52 -2.86
N ALA A 65 -10.65 4.37 -2.70
CA ALA A 65 -11.62 5.11 -3.52
C ALA A 65 -11.56 6.61 -3.25
N ILE A 66 -11.41 7.03 -1.98
CA ILE A 66 -11.20 8.44 -1.62
C ILE A 66 -9.95 8.99 -2.32
N MET A 67 -8.82 8.28 -2.26
CA MET A 67 -7.59 8.70 -2.97
C MET A 67 -7.79 8.79 -4.47
N ALA A 68 -8.47 7.82 -5.07
CA ALA A 68 -8.75 7.83 -6.51
C ALA A 68 -9.63 9.00 -6.94
N GLU A 69 -10.67 9.33 -6.17
CA GLU A 69 -11.55 10.49 -6.41
C GLU A 69 -10.82 11.82 -6.27
N LEU A 70 -9.90 11.91 -5.32
CA LEU A 70 -9.04 13.06 -5.12
C LEU A 70 -7.89 13.13 -6.13
N GLY A 71 -7.71 12.10 -6.96
CA GLY A 71 -6.67 12.04 -7.97
C GLY A 71 -5.26 11.91 -7.38
N THR A 72 -5.11 11.32 -6.20
CA THR A 72 -3.83 11.17 -5.51
C THR A 72 -3.48 9.71 -5.23
N ILE A 73 -2.18 9.44 -5.10
CA ILE A 73 -1.61 8.18 -4.62
C ILE A 73 -0.58 8.42 -3.51
N LYS A 74 -0.63 9.59 -2.87
CA LYS A 74 0.40 10.05 -1.93
C LYS A 74 0.31 9.45 -0.53
N ALA A 75 -0.61 8.50 -0.31
CA ALA A 75 -0.71 7.78 0.95
C ALA A 75 -0.67 6.26 0.72
N SER A 76 -0.11 5.55 1.68
CA SER A 76 -0.14 4.10 1.81
C SER A 76 -1.15 3.69 2.87
N THR A 77 -1.82 2.57 2.65
CA THR A 77 -2.92 2.08 3.50
C THR A 77 -2.61 0.68 3.98
N GLU A 78 -2.42 0.52 5.29
CA GLU A 78 -2.27 -0.77 5.93
C GLU A 78 -3.35 -0.96 7.00
N ILE A 79 -3.86 -2.17 7.15
CA ILE A 79 -4.95 -2.46 8.08
C ILE A 79 -4.81 -3.84 8.72
N TYR A 80 -5.17 -3.91 9.99
CA TYR A 80 -5.26 -5.16 10.71
C TYR A 80 -6.35 -5.09 11.81
N GLU A 81 -7.39 -5.92 11.71
CA GLU A 81 -8.53 -5.96 12.65
C GLU A 81 -9.24 -4.60 12.81
N GLN A 82 -9.47 -3.88 11.70
CA GLN A 82 -10.07 -2.55 11.60
C GLN A 82 -9.27 -1.44 12.31
N ARG A 83 -7.99 -1.72 12.59
CA ARG A 83 -7.01 -0.70 12.96
C ARG A 83 -6.31 -0.28 11.68
N LEU A 84 -6.52 0.96 11.29
CA LEU A 84 -6.00 1.53 10.03
C LEU A 84 -4.73 2.30 10.32
N LEU A 85 -3.69 2.03 9.55
CA LEU A 85 -2.44 2.77 9.53
C LEU A 85 -2.30 3.44 8.17
N LEU A 86 -2.13 4.74 8.17
CA LEU A 86 -1.85 5.54 6.98
C LEU A 86 -0.51 6.24 7.13
N THR A 87 0.34 6.10 6.12
CA THR A 87 1.57 6.88 5.96
C THR A 87 1.50 7.63 4.63
N GLY A 88 2.20 8.72 4.50
CA GLY A 88 2.26 9.46 3.24
C GLY A 88 2.72 10.89 3.41
N LEU A 89 2.95 11.55 2.28
CA LEU A 89 3.39 12.94 2.24
C LEU A 89 2.68 13.68 1.13
N PHE A 90 1.93 14.71 1.50
CA PHE A 90 1.21 15.58 0.60
C PHE A 90 1.94 16.91 0.43
N ASP A 91 1.95 17.42 -0.79
CA ASP A 91 2.50 18.73 -1.15
C ASP A 91 1.40 19.80 -1.33
N ASP A 92 0.15 19.40 -1.37
CA ASP A 92 -1.03 20.25 -1.45
C ASP A 92 -1.80 20.21 -0.12
N ALA A 93 -1.88 21.36 0.55
CA ALA A 93 -2.52 21.47 1.87
C ALA A 93 -4.05 21.27 1.80
N GLU A 94 -4.71 21.72 0.72
CA GLU A 94 -6.16 21.57 0.57
C GLU A 94 -6.49 20.08 0.35
N LEU A 95 -5.72 19.42 -0.52
CA LEU A 95 -5.85 18.00 -0.79
C LEU A 95 -5.59 17.15 0.46
N TYR A 96 -4.58 17.50 1.26
CA TYR A 96 -4.28 16.85 2.54
C TYR A 96 -5.45 16.94 3.52
N GLU A 97 -6.02 18.14 3.72
CA GLU A 97 -7.13 18.35 4.65
C GLU A 97 -8.42 17.67 4.14
N GLU A 98 -8.67 17.67 2.82
CA GLU A 98 -9.81 16.98 2.25
C GLU A 98 -9.66 15.46 2.42
N PHE A 99 -8.49 14.90 2.12
CA PHE A 99 -8.21 13.47 2.34
C PHE A 99 -8.44 13.09 3.81
N ARG A 100 -7.86 13.87 4.73
CA ARG A 100 -8.00 13.64 6.16
C ARG A 100 -9.46 13.65 6.60
N THR A 101 -10.21 14.66 6.17
CA THR A 101 -11.64 14.81 6.52
C THR A 101 -12.43 13.60 6.06
N ARG A 102 -12.25 13.18 4.81
CA ARG A 102 -12.98 12.06 4.23
C ARG A 102 -12.61 10.71 4.87
N VAL A 103 -11.33 10.50 5.18
CA VAL A 103 -10.91 9.27 5.87
C VAL A 103 -11.50 9.17 7.27
N MET A 104 -11.64 10.29 7.98
CA MET A 104 -12.27 10.31 9.30
C MET A 104 -13.78 10.01 9.29
N GLU A 105 -14.41 10.07 8.13
CA GLU A 105 -15.84 9.72 7.92
C GLU A 105 -16.05 8.24 7.56
N VAL A 106 -14.95 7.50 7.27
CA VAL A 106 -15.02 6.07 6.96
C VAL A 106 -15.50 5.28 8.18
N GLU A 107 -16.60 4.55 7.99
CA GLU A 107 -17.18 3.74 9.06
C GLU A 107 -16.33 2.50 9.38
N ASP A 108 -16.61 1.85 10.49
CA ASP A 108 -15.98 0.61 10.95
C ASP A 108 -14.47 0.69 11.29
N ILE A 109 -13.81 1.82 11.16
CA ILE A 109 -12.44 2.02 11.67
C ILE A 109 -12.49 2.05 13.19
N LYS A 110 -11.86 1.07 13.85
CA LYS A 110 -11.76 1.01 15.32
C LYS A 110 -10.69 1.91 15.88
N GLU A 111 -9.59 2.04 15.15
CA GLU A 111 -8.43 2.83 15.53
C GLU A 111 -7.74 3.35 14.27
N LEU A 112 -7.41 4.63 14.26
CA LEU A 112 -6.70 5.29 13.16
C LEU A 112 -5.32 5.75 13.63
N HIS A 113 -4.28 5.17 13.02
CA HIS A 113 -2.89 5.58 13.16
C HIS A 113 -2.54 6.47 11.97
N TRP A 114 -2.55 7.77 12.19
CA TRP A 114 -2.35 8.77 11.15
C TRP A 114 -0.90 9.27 11.14
N HIS A 115 -0.14 8.84 10.15
CA HIS A 115 1.23 9.25 9.87
C HIS A 115 1.34 9.84 8.46
N VAL A 116 0.26 10.47 8.00
CA VAL A 116 0.26 11.26 6.77
C VAL A 116 0.63 12.68 7.13
N GLU A 117 1.60 13.25 6.41
CA GLU A 117 2.11 14.59 6.66
C GLU A 117 1.86 15.49 5.45
N TYR A 118 1.89 16.80 5.71
CA TYR A 118 1.92 17.82 4.69
C TYR A 118 3.26 18.53 4.73
N MET A 119 3.89 18.68 3.57
CA MET A 119 5.10 19.48 3.39
C MET A 119 5.06 20.12 2.00
N SER A 120 5.23 21.45 1.92
CA SER A 120 5.25 22.15 0.64
C SER A 120 6.33 21.61 -0.29
N GLU A 121 6.16 21.76 -1.61
CA GLU A 121 7.19 21.36 -2.59
C GLU A 121 8.55 22.03 -2.28
N GLU A 122 8.55 23.31 -1.89
CA GLU A 122 9.78 24.04 -1.51
C GLU A 122 10.47 23.39 -0.30
N ASP A 123 9.71 22.99 0.71
CA ASP A 123 10.26 22.31 1.89
C ASP A 123 10.71 20.88 1.57
N GLN A 124 10.03 20.16 0.67
CA GLN A 124 10.46 18.85 0.21
C GLN A 124 11.78 18.94 -0.56
N GLU A 125 11.91 19.91 -1.49
CA GLU A 125 13.16 20.17 -2.19
C GLU A 125 14.31 20.54 -1.23
N ALA A 126 14.02 21.32 -0.19
CA ALA A 126 15.02 21.73 0.80
C ALA A 126 15.50 20.57 1.70
N ASN A 127 14.69 19.51 1.84
CA ASN A 127 14.96 18.33 2.67
C ASN A 127 15.18 17.05 1.86
N GLU A 128 15.37 17.14 0.54
CA GLU A 128 15.49 15.99 -0.36
C GLU A 128 16.55 14.97 0.11
N ASP A 129 17.67 15.46 0.63
CA ASP A 129 18.77 14.62 1.14
C ASP A 129 18.39 13.82 2.42
N GLU A 130 17.36 14.23 3.14
CA GLU A 130 16.89 13.60 4.38
C GLU A 130 15.64 12.72 4.16
N MET A 131 15.13 12.69 2.92
CA MET A 131 13.91 11.99 2.57
C MET A 131 14.18 10.80 1.66
N LEU A 132 13.39 9.75 1.83
CA LEU A 132 13.34 8.66 0.85
C LEU A 132 12.49 9.08 -0.35
N ASP A 133 12.97 8.76 -1.53
CA ASP A 133 12.09 8.76 -2.69
C ASP A 133 11.08 7.61 -2.60
N TRP A 134 10.08 7.64 -3.46
CA TRP A 134 9.01 6.65 -3.43
C TRP A 134 9.51 5.22 -3.72
N VAL A 135 10.55 5.07 -4.54
CA VAL A 135 11.15 3.77 -4.89
C VAL A 135 11.90 3.23 -3.68
N ASP A 136 12.70 4.07 -3.02
CA ASP A 136 13.48 3.70 -1.84
C ASP A 136 12.56 3.33 -0.66
N ALA A 137 11.43 4.05 -0.49
CA ALA A 137 10.44 3.70 0.51
C ALA A 137 9.81 2.32 0.26
N ILE A 138 9.46 2.00 -1.00
CA ILE A 138 8.96 0.66 -1.37
C ILE A 138 10.03 -0.42 -1.17
N GLU A 139 11.30 -0.12 -1.51
CA GLU A 139 12.39 -1.08 -1.28
C GLU A 139 12.60 -1.36 0.20
N LEU A 140 12.53 -0.34 1.05
CA LEU A 140 12.66 -0.49 2.49
C LEU A 140 11.49 -1.32 3.05
N ASP A 141 10.25 -1.01 2.66
CA ASP A 141 9.06 -1.78 3.04
C ASP A 141 9.21 -3.27 2.66
N ALA A 142 9.57 -3.55 1.41
CA ALA A 142 9.79 -4.90 0.93
C ALA A 142 10.90 -5.63 1.70
N ARG A 143 12.00 -4.93 2.03
CA ARG A 143 13.12 -5.48 2.78
C ARG A 143 12.71 -5.85 4.19
N VAL A 144 12.01 -4.97 4.90
CA VAL A 144 11.47 -5.27 6.24
C VAL A 144 10.51 -6.46 6.17
N GLY A 145 9.61 -6.48 5.21
CA GLY A 145 8.70 -7.61 4.99
C GLY A 145 9.43 -8.95 4.80
N ILE A 146 10.51 -8.97 4.01
CA ILE A 146 11.35 -10.18 3.82
C ILE A 146 12.00 -10.59 5.15
N HIS A 147 12.57 -9.66 5.90
CA HIS A 147 13.20 -9.97 7.19
C HIS A 147 12.19 -10.52 8.22
N LEU A 148 10.97 -10.00 8.24
CA LEU A 148 9.90 -10.57 9.07
C LEU A 148 9.58 -12.01 8.68
N ILE A 149 9.52 -12.31 7.37
CA ILE A 149 9.28 -13.65 6.83
C ILE A 149 10.41 -14.62 7.20
N GLU A 150 11.65 -14.19 7.10
CA GLU A 150 12.84 -15.02 7.35
C GLU A 150 13.13 -15.23 8.82
N THR A 151 12.61 -14.36 9.70
CA THR A 151 12.89 -14.42 11.13
C THR A 151 12.06 -15.50 11.81
N ALA A 152 12.75 -16.51 12.34
CA ALA A 152 12.10 -17.61 13.03
C ALA A 152 11.35 -17.15 14.28
N GLY A 153 10.10 -17.56 14.40
CA GLY A 153 9.23 -17.25 15.53
C GLY A 153 8.37 -16.01 15.33
N ILE A 154 8.44 -15.36 14.17
CA ILE A 154 7.50 -14.31 13.76
C ILE A 154 6.44 -14.92 12.84
N ALA A 155 5.16 -14.69 13.14
CA ALA A 155 4.04 -14.99 12.26
C ALA A 155 3.75 -13.77 11.39
N ASP A 156 4.56 -13.58 10.35
CA ASP A 156 4.53 -12.42 9.43
C ASP A 156 3.14 -12.17 8.83
N VAL A 157 2.35 -13.20 8.64
CA VAL A 157 0.96 -13.11 8.16
C VAL A 157 0.07 -12.22 9.06
N ASN A 158 0.43 -12.07 10.34
CA ASN A 158 -0.28 -11.25 11.31
C ASN A 158 0.29 -9.84 11.45
N LEU A 159 1.25 -9.46 10.61
CA LEU A 159 1.88 -8.14 10.63
C LEU A 159 1.70 -7.45 9.27
N ARG A 160 1.65 -6.14 9.29
CA ARG A 160 1.71 -5.27 8.12
C ARG A 160 2.81 -4.25 8.37
N VAL A 161 3.50 -3.89 7.31
CA VAL A 161 4.59 -2.92 7.32
C VAL A 161 4.11 -1.68 6.57
N ALA A 162 4.47 -0.53 7.05
CA ALA A 162 4.41 0.73 6.30
C ALA A 162 5.69 1.51 6.53
N VAL A 163 6.11 2.24 5.53
CA VAL A 163 7.28 3.12 5.58
C VAL A 163 6.85 4.53 5.18
N ASP A 164 7.32 5.53 5.90
CA ASP A 164 7.12 6.94 5.51
C ASP A 164 8.31 7.50 4.72
N SER A 165 8.16 8.73 4.26
CA SER A 165 9.20 9.44 3.49
C SER A 165 10.46 9.78 4.31
N PHE A 166 10.42 9.61 5.63
CA PHE A 166 11.55 9.87 6.54
C PHE A 166 12.22 8.58 7.02
N ALA A 167 12.02 7.48 6.31
CA ALA A 167 12.53 6.15 6.66
C ALA A 167 12.03 5.59 8.00
N SER A 168 10.94 6.12 8.55
CA SER A 168 10.31 5.52 9.71
C SER A 168 9.52 4.29 9.29
N VAL A 169 9.76 3.19 10.00
CA VAL A 169 9.07 1.92 9.76
C VAL A 169 8.00 1.71 10.81
N TYR A 170 6.80 1.42 10.36
CA TYR A 170 5.64 1.15 11.20
C TYR A 170 5.20 -0.29 11.04
N LEU A 171 4.90 -0.93 12.16
CA LEU A 171 4.32 -2.26 12.17
C LEU A 171 2.94 -2.23 12.81
N ILE A 172 1.95 -2.76 12.12
CA ILE A 172 0.61 -2.96 12.67
C ILE A 172 0.22 -4.43 12.55
N GLY A 173 -0.41 -4.97 13.59
CA GLY A 173 -0.78 -6.38 13.57
C GLY A 173 -0.98 -6.97 14.96
N ARG A 174 -0.84 -8.29 15.04
CA ARG A 174 -0.97 -9.05 16.27
C ARG A 174 0.20 -10.02 16.46
N ALA A 175 1.07 -9.73 17.40
CA ALA A 175 2.05 -10.70 17.87
C ALA A 175 1.39 -11.72 18.81
N ARG A 176 1.79 -12.98 18.75
CA ARG A 176 1.31 -14.07 19.60
C ARG A 176 1.89 -13.99 21.02
N SER A 177 2.98 -13.25 21.17
CA SER A 177 3.67 -13.06 22.45
C SER A 177 4.46 -11.75 22.47
N GLN A 178 4.83 -11.32 23.67
CA GLN A 178 5.73 -10.18 23.84
C GLN A 178 7.13 -10.43 23.22
N GLU A 179 7.60 -11.67 23.26
CA GLU A 179 8.87 -12.06 22.65
C GLU A 179 8.84 -11.91 21.13
N GLU A 180 7.74 -12.33 20.48
CA GLU A 180 7.53 -12.15 19.05
C GLU A 180 7.44 -10.67 18.67
N MET A 181 6.72 -9.88 19.47
CA MET A 181 6.62 -8.43 19.24
C MET A 181 8.00 -7.76 19.30
N LEU A 182 8.82 -8.06 20.30
CA LEU A 182 10.17 -7.51 20.42
C LEU A 182 11.06 -7.94 19.26
N LYS A 183 10.99 -9.20 18.84
CA LYS A 183 11.72 -9.68 17.65
C LYS A 183 11.29 -8.95 16.37
N ALA A 184 10.00 -8.71 16.20
CA ALA A 184 9.50 -8.01 15.02
C ALA A 184 9.94 -6.54 14.95
N VAL A 185 10.17 -5.90 16.10
CA VAL A 185 10.67 -4.52 16.18
C VAL A 185 12.20 -4.45 15.98
N GLU A 186 12.93 -5.56 16.24
CA GLU A 186 14.38 -5.64 16.08
C GLU A 186 14.81 -6.00 14.64
N VAL A 187 13.89 -6.37 13.78
CA VAL A 187 14.11 -6.73 12.38
C VAL A 187 14.34 -5.48 11.52
#